data_b37a82d4dffe961b105da4af662a1259
#
_entry.id   b37a82d4dffe961b105da4af662a1259
#
_cell.length_a   1.000
_cell.length_b   1.000
_cell.length_c   1.000
_cell.angle_alpha   90.00
_cell.angle_beta   90.00
_cell.angle_gamma   90.00
#
_symmetry.space_group_name_H-M   'P 1'
#
loop_
_entity.id
_entity.type
_entity.pdbx_description
1 polymer ?
#
loop_
_entity_poly.entity_id
_entity_poly.type
_entity_poly.pdbx_seq_one_letter_code
_entity_poly.pdbx_strand_id
1 'polypeptide(L)'
;MASDSANPASRGAVSPREAGALAPLVRDAAFKRVFGSNDAFAHEALLELINAMEVLDGAKIVEVVSIEPSEQPEFLEGRTIIYDVMCTLGNGDRVVIELQKAPMRTVIADRMVGYVARQYDKQWSKGGKTDAGTSTYALKPVHALALLDFRLDKVIDDSGHMIQHYSALPRAGSTKLSKSLSARLSELNNYTFVQLPLAPPPGPALETASPAELWAHLIHYSGTYKMETLPRVFKDNKVFKTVAELVRYASMEPAEIADINAEEDYLKQLASTVGVAEQERDAAVQRAVDEAAARVAAEQQAVAAKQKAAAAEQQAAAAEQRAAAAEQRALAAERRAAALDAAQEKRPRVGDDKDV
;
A
#
# COMPACT_ATOMS: atom_id res chain seq x y z
N MET A 1 -15.31 7.19 -6.95
CA MET A 1 -14.23 7.24 -7.95
C MET A 1 -13.75 5.82 -8.12
N ALA A 2 -13.98 5.23 -9.28
CA ALA A 2 -13.64 3.84 -9.56
C ALA A 2 -12.13 3.67 -9.48
N SER A 3 -11.67 2.76 -8.65
CA SER A 3 -10.29 2.32 -8.58
C SER A 3 -9.98 1.57 -9.88
N ASP A 4 -9.17 2.17 -10.74
CA ASP A 4 -8.59 1.51 -11.90
C ASP A 4 -7.58 0.47 -11.42
N SER A 5 -8.08 -0.64 -10.86
CA SER A 5 -7.30 -1.85 -10.65
C SER A 5 -7.21 -2.54 -12.01
N ALA A 6 -6.28 -2.08 -12.86
CA ALA A 6 -5.96 -2.78 -14.09
C ALA A 6 -5.59 -4.23 -13.73
N ASN A 7 -6.50 -5.12 -14.06
CA ASN A 7 -6.34 -6.57 -13.90
C ASN A 7 -5.09 -7.00 -14.71
N PRO A 8 -4.03 -7.54 -14.09
CA PRO A 8 -2.85 -8.01 -14.80
C PRO A 8 -3.16 -9.12 -15.84
N ALA A 9 -4.32 -9.75 -15.76
CA ALA A 9 -4.76 -10.79 -16.71
C ALA A 9 -5.08 -10.27 -18.13
N SER A 10 -5.13 -8.95 -18.37
CA SER A 10 -5.43 -8.37 -19.71
C SER A 10 -4.18 -8.00 -20.53
N ARG A 11 -2.98 -8.33 -20.07
CA ARG A 11 -1.78 -8.25 -20.90
C ARG A 11 -1.95 -9.27 -22.02
N GLY A 12 -2.01 -8.87 -23.25
CA GLY A 12 -2.12 -9.77 -24.41
C GLY A 12 -0.93 -10.72 -24.50
N ALA A 13 -0.83 -11.65 -23.54
CA ALA A 13 0.26 -12.61 -23.44
C ALA A 13 0.32 -13.44 -24.71
N VAL A 14 1.51 -13.55 -25.28
CA VAL A 14 1.77 -14.40 -26.45
C VAL A 14 1.73 -15.86 -25.99
N SER A 15 1.08 -16.74 -26.78
CA SER A 15 1.04 -18.15 -26.46
C SER A 15 2.44 -18.77 -26.48
N PRO A 16 2.83 -19.58 -25.46
CA PRO A 16 4.11 -20.29 -25.43
C PRO A 16 4.34 -21.20 -26.67
N ARG A 17 3.30 -21.56 -27.37
CA ARG A 17 3.36 -22.37 -28.60
C ARG A 17 3.70 -21.57 -29.84
N GLU A 18 3.69 -20.23 -29.76
CA GLU A 18 4.04 -19.40 -30.89
C GLU A 18 5.56 -19.32 -31.05
N ALA A 19 6.03 -19.46 -32.30
CA ALA A 19 7.46 -19.37 -32.57
C ALA A 19 8.00 -18.00 -32.14
N GLY A 20 9.14 -18.01 -31.42
CA GLY A 20 9.82 -16.81 -30.94
C GLY A 20 9.20 -16.16 -29.70
N ALA A 21 8.11 -16.72 -29.11
CA ALA A 21 7.50 -16.18 -27.91
C ALA A 21 8.47 -16.16 -26.72
N LEU A 22 8.42 -15.06 -25.95
CA LEU A 22 9.22 -14.89 -24.73
C LEU A 22 8.40 -15.28 -23.50
N ALA A 23 9.04 -15.94 -22.55
CA ALA A 23 8.48 -16.15 -21.23
C ALA A 23 8.46 -14.81 -20.44
N PRO A 24 7.43 -14.59 -19.59
CA PRO A 24 7.42 -13.42 -18.73
C PRO A 24 8.56 -13.45 -17.73
N LEU A 25 9.45 -12.46 -17.75
CA LEU A 25 10.56 -12.33 -16.81
C LEU A 25 10.10 -12.14 -15.35
N VAL A 26 8.86 -11.75 -15.15
CA VAL A 26 8.24 -11.74 -13.82
C VAL A 26 7.95 -13.14 -13.27
N ARG A 27 8.27 -14.21 -13.99
CA ARG A 27 8.17 -15.59 -13.48
C ARG A 27 9.47 -16.04 -12.85
N ASP A 28 9.36 -16.74 -11.73
CA ASP A 28 10.50 -17.16 -10.93
C ASP A 28 11.55 -17.94 -11.74
N ALA A 29 11.12 -18.95 -12.51
CA ALA A 29 12.02 -19.74 -13.35
C ALA A 29 12.70 -18.87 -14.44
N ALA A 30 11.97 -17.97 -15.11
CA ALA A 30 12.53 -17.07 -16.12
C ALA A 30 13.49 -16.05 -15.51
N PHE A 31 13.18 -15.48 -14.34
CA PHE A 31 14.04 -14.55 -13.62
C PHE A 31 15.34 -15.23 -13.19
N LYS A 32 15.24 -16.39 -12.55
CA LYS A 32 16.42 -17.17 -12.10
C LYS A 32 17.28 -17.67 -13.24
N ARG A 33 16.68 -17.98 -14.39
CA ARG A 33 17.44 -18.33 -15.60
C ARG A 33 18.37 -17.23 -16.09
N VAL A 34 17.96 -15.96 -15.93
CA VAL A 34 18.75 -14.80 -16.36
C VAL A 34 19.73 -14.37 -15.28
N PHE A 35 19.25 -14.30 -14.01
CA PHE A 35 19.97 -13.63 -12.92
C PHE A 35 20.48 -14.59 -11.84
N GLY A 36 20.04 -15.85 -11.83
CA GLY A 36 20.34 -16.80 -10.75
C GLY A 36 21.56 -17.69 -10.98
N SER A 37 22.14 -17.70 -12.18
CA SER A 37 23.36 -18.45 -12.45
C SER A 37 24.62 -17.64 -12.10
N ASN A 38 25.71 -18.33 -11.73
CA ASN A 38 26.98 -17.66 -11.41
C ASN A 38 27.90 -17.64 -12.64
N ASP A 39 27.34 -17.35 -13.83
CA ASP A 39 28.10 -17.22 -15.07
C ASP A 39 28.40 -15.75 -15.43
N ALA A 40 29.27 -15.55 -16.41
CA ALA A 40 29.69 -14.22 -16.83
C ALA A 40 28.53 -13.34 -17.34
N PHE A 41 27.52 -13.95 -17.98
CA PHE A 41 26.39 -13.19 -18.50
C PHE A 41 25.46 -12.72 -17.37
N ALA A 42 25.16 -13.59 -16.40
CA ALA A 42 24.35 -13.22 -15.24
C ALA A 42 25.04 -12.11 -14.42
N HIS A 43 26.36 -12.14 -14.28
CA HIS A 43 27.14 -11.05 -13.68
C HIS A 43 26.98 -9.74 -14.46
N GLU A 44 27.09 -9.75 -15.80
CA GLU A 44 26.92 -8.58 -16.68
C GLU A 44 25.49 -8.03 -16.56
N ALA A 45 24.49 -8.90 -16.63
CA ALA A 45 23.08 -8.52 -16.54
C ALA A 45 22.69 -7.92 -15.18
N LEU A 46 23.17 -8.54 -14.07
CA LEU A 46 22.97 -7.99 -12.72
C LEU A 46 23.68 -6.66 -12.53
N LEU A 47 24.89 -6.53 -13.02
CA LEU A 47 25.65 -5.28 -12.96
C LEU A 47 24.90 -4.14 -13.64
N GLU A 48 24.36 -4.38 -14.84
CA GLU A 48 23.54 -3.38 -15.55
C GLU A 48 22.23 -3.07 -14.81
N LEU A 49 21.51 -4.09 -14.33
CA LEU A 49 20.26 -3.92 -13.60
C LEU A 49 20.45 -3.09 -12.32
N ILE A 50 21.43 -3.46 -11.48
CA ILE A 50 21.70 -2.79 -10.21
C ILE A 50 22.13 -1.33 -10.43
N ASN A 51 22.99 -1.08 -11.42
CA ASN A 51 23.40 0.28 -11.79
C ASN A 51 22.24 1.10 -12.35
N ALA A 52 21.39 0.50 -13.20
CA ALA A 52 20.23 1.18 -13.76
C ALA A 52 19.20 1.59 -12.69
N MET A 53 19.02 0.75 -11.66
CA MET A 53 18.11 1.00 -10.55
C MET A 53 18.73 1.88 -9.43
N GLU A 54 19.96 2.36 -9.61
CA GLU A 54 20.68 3.24 -8.68
C GLU A 54 20.71 2.71 -7.22
N VAL A 55 20.83 1.38 -7.07
CA VAL A 55 20.71 0.70 -5.76
C VAL A 55 21.73 1.22 -4.72
N LEU A 56 22.87 1.76 -5.17
CA LEU A 56 23.94 2.29 -4.33
C LEU A 56 24.02 3.82 -4.32
N ASP A 57 22.89 4.52 -4.32
CA ASP A 57 22.82 5.98 -4.19
C ASP A 57 23.75 6.73 -5.15
N GLY A 58 23.70 6.38 -6.43
CA GLY A 58 24.49 6.98 -7.51
C GLY A 58 25.96 6.50 -7.61
N ALA A 59 26.43 5.65 -6.68
CA ALA A 59 27.74 5.02 -6.83
C ALA A 59 27.70 3.93 -7.91
N LYS A 60 28.54 4.08 -8.94
CA LYS A 60 28.64 3.10 -10.03
C LYS A 60 29.32 1.83 -9.57
N ILE A 61 28.64 0.71 -9.68
CA ILE A 61 29.19 -0.63 -9.48
C ILE A 61 29.96 -1.01 -10.74
N VAL A 62 31.11 -1.62 -10.55
CA VAL A 62 31.97 -2.04 -11.65
C VAL A 62 32.11 -3.56 -11.77
N GLU A 63 31.71 -4.30 -10.73
CA GLU A 63 31.88 -5.74 -10.70
C GLU A 63 30.83 -6.42 -9.80
N VAL A 64 30.29 -7.54 -10.28
CA VAL A 64 29.62 -8.57 -9.48
C VAL A 64 30.61 -9.73 -9.34
N VAL A 65 30.98 -10.05 -8.11
CA VAL A 65 32.02 -11.09 -7.83
C VAL A 65 31.41 -12.48 -7.78
N SER A 66 30.22 -12.59 -7.15
CA SER A 66 29.54 -13.87 -7.03
C SER A 66 28.02 -13.70 -6.98
N ILE A 67 27.31 -14.70 -7.47
CA ILE A 67 25.87 -14.86 -7.33
C ILE A 67 25.65 -16.10 -6.48
N GLU A 68 24.92 -15.94 -5.39
CA GLU A 68 24.54 -17.05 -4.52
C GLU A 68 23.11 -17.48 -4.91
N PRO A 69 22.88 -18.78 -5.19
CA PRO A 69 21.52 -19.28 -5.43
C PRO A 69 20.68 -19.09 -4.17
N SER A 70 19.37 -19.05 -4.34
CA SER A 70 18.45 -19.00 -3.21
C SER A 70 18.78 -20.08 -2.20
N GLU A 71 18.99 -19.68 -0.93
CA GLU A 71 19.37 -20.66 0.10
C GLU A 71 18.24 -21.62 0.39
N GLN A 72 18.60 -22.92 0.41
CA GLN A 72 17.75 -23.92 1.07
C GLN A 72 17.76 -23.67 2.59
N PRO A 73 16.63 -23.92 3.28
CA PRO A 73 16.55 -23.69 4.71
C PRO A 73 17.55 -24.57 5.44
N GLU A 74 18.55 -23.99 6.06
CA GLU A 74 19.22 -24.63 7.18
C GLU A 74 18.23 -24.70 8.34
N PHE A 75 18.03 -25.90 8.84
CA PHE A 75 17.13 -26.27 9.92
C PHE A 75 17.12 -25.27 11.08
N LEU A 76 16.16 -24.37 11.08
CA LEU A 76 15.68 -23.70 12.26
C LEU A 76 14.15 -23.84 12.23
N GLU A 77 13.56 -24.19 13.35
CA GLU A 77 12.11 -24.16 13.56
C GLU A 77 11.57 -22.75 13.30
N GLY A 78 11.36 -22.42 12.03
CA GLY A 78 10.98 -21.09 11.58
C GLY A 78 10.69 -21.05 10.07
N ARG A 79 10.02 -20.01 9.64
CA ARG A 79 9.71 -19.80 8.24
C ARG A 79 10.99 -19.69 7.42
N THR A 80 11.08 -20.48 6.36
CA THR A 80 12.15 -20.41 5.37
C THR A 80 12.22 -19.01 4.78
N ILE A 81 13.37 -18.36 4.90
CA ILE A 81 13.64 -17.08 4.23
C ILE A 81 14.31 -17.43 2.89
N ILE A 82 13.57 -17.26 1.80
CA ILE A 82 14.05 -17.49 0.44
C ILE A 82 13.99 -16.16 -0.29
N TYR A 83 15.10 -15.67 -0.79
CA TYR A 83 15.21 -14.56 -1.74
C TYR A 83 15.47 -15.11 -3.15
N ASP A 84 15.12 -14.35 -4.18
CA ASP A 84 15.26 -14.85 -5.55
C ASP A 84 16.72 -14.89 -6.00
N VAL A 85 17.46 -13.81 -5.76
CA VAL A 85 18.89 -13.69 -6.11
C VAL A 85 19.63 -12.90 -5.04
N MET A 86 20.84 -13.34 -4.72
CA MET A 86 21.79 -12.57 -3.94
C MET A 86 23.13 -12.50 -4.66
N CYS A 87 23.75 -11.32 -4.69
CA CYS A 87 25.09 -11.17 -5.24
C CYS A 87 26.02 -10.37 -4.31
N THR A 88 27.33 -10.63 -4.45
CA THR A 88 28.39 -9.86 -3.80
C THR A 88 29.07 -9.00 -4.84
N LEU A 89 29.27 -7.73 -4.51
CA LEU A 89 29.90 -6.73 -5.36
C LEU A 89 31.41 -6.67 -5.15
N GLY A 90 32.16 -6.06 -6.08
CA GLY A 90 33.60 -5.92 -6.01
C GLY A 90 34.14 -5.19 -4.78
N ASN A 91 33.35 -4.28 -4.17
CA ASN A 91 33.69 -3.62 -2.91
C ASN A 91 33.32 -4.45 -1.65
N GLY A 92 32.72 -5.63 -1.84
CA GLY A 92 32.29 -6.54 -0.80
C GLY A 92 30.90 -6.28 -0.24
N ASP A 93 30.17 -5.29 -0.74
CA ASP A 93 28.76 -5.08 -0.42
C ASP A 93 27.93 -6.22 -0.98
N ARG A 94 26.74 -6.42 -0.42
CA ARG A 94 25.79 -7.45 -0.85
C ARG A 94 24.52 -6.82 -1.37
N VAL A 95 23.95 -7.40 -2.42
CA VAL A 95 22.63 -7.01 -2.93
C VAL A 95 21.72 -8.21 -2.88
N VAL A 96 20.61 -8.07 -2.16
CA VAL A 96 19.51 -9.04 -2.15
C VAL A 96 18.45 -8.54 -3.12
N ILE A 97 18.06 -9.36 -4.08
CA ILE A 97 17.07 -9.03 -5.09
C ILE A 97 15.86 -9.95 -4.88
N GLU A 98 14.68 -9.35 -4.82
CA GLU A 98 13.41 -10.04 -4.64
C GLU A 98 12.43 -9.58 -5.71
N LEU A 99 11.81 -10.50 -6.41
CA LEU A 99 10.75 -10.27 -7.38
C LEU A 99 9.40 -10.67 -6.78
N GLN A 100 8.59 -9.68 -6.43
CA GLN A 100 7.32 -9.91 -5.75
C GLN A 100 6.13 -9.72 -6.69
N LYS A 101 5.28 -10.74 -6.84
CA LYS A 101 4.19 -10.81 -7.84
C LYS A 101 2.80 -10.65 -7.27
N ALA A 102 2.58 -11.06 -6.04
CA ALA A 102 1.28 -10.98 -5.40
C ALA A 102 1.18 -9.73 -4.52
N PRO A 103 -0.01 -9.14 -4.35
CA PRO A 103 -0.21 -7.96 -3.52
C PRO A 103 -0.11 -8.27 -2.01
N MET A 104 0.98 -8.87 -1.58
CA MET A 104 1.35 -8.97 -0.17
C MET A 104 1.86 -7.60 0.32
N ARG A 105 1.06 -6.56 0.09
CA ARG A 105 1.40 -5.14 0.18
C ARG A 105 1.93 -4.73 1.54
N THR A 106 1.43 -5.33 2.62
CA THR A 106 1.85 -5.03 3.99
C THR A 106 3.07 -5.82 4.46
N VAL A 107 3.41 -6.92 3.79
CA VAL A 107 4.46 -7.85 4.24
C VAL A 107 5.79 -7.63 3.53
N ILE A 108 5.81 -6.88 2.40
CA ILE A 108 7.04 -6.72 1.61
C ILE A 108 8.14 -6.01 2.39
N ALA A 109 7.81 -4.97 3.15
CA ALA A 109 8.78 -4.25 3.97
C ALA A 109 9.40 -5.17 5.04
N ASP A 110 8.56 -5.95 5.74
CA ASP A 110 9.01 -6.89 6.76
C ASP A 110 9.91 -7.98 6.16
N ARG A 111 9.58 -8.48 4.96
CA ARG A 111 10.40 -9.45 4.24
C ARG A 111 11.77 -8.86 3.90
N MET A 112 11.82 -7.66 3.31
CA MET A 112 13.06 -7.01 2.94
C MET A 112 13.95 -6.73 4.15
N VAL A 113 13.38 -6.28 5.27
CA VAL A 113 14.10 -6.12 6.54
C VAL A 113 14.63 -7.47 7.03
N GLY A 114 13.82 -8.54 6.98
CA GLY A 114 14.24 -9.89 7.34
C GLY A 114 15.40 -10.40 6.50
N TYR A 115 15.38 -10.17 5.18
CA TYR A 115 16.45 -10.55 4.28
C TYR A 115 17.76 -9.83 4.59
N VAL A 116 17.72 -8.51 4.78
CA VAL A 116 18.89 -7.71 5.18
C VAL A 116 19.45 -8.16 6.53
N ALA A 117 18.57 -8.35 7.52
CA ALA A 117 18.98 -8.82 8.85
C ALA A 117 19.67 -10.18 8.79
N ARG A 118 19.17 -11.12 7.98
CA ARG A 118 19.81 -12.44 7.77
C ARG A 118 21.19 -12.32 7.15
N GLN A 119 21.40 -11.40 6.21
CA GLN A 119 22.71 -11.17 5.62
C GLN A 119 23.71 -10.58 6.61
N TYR A 120 23.26 -9.73 7.55
CA TYR A 120 24.10 -9.25 8.64
C TYR A 120 24.43 -10.35 9.65
N ASP A 121 23.46 -11.18 10.02
CA ASP A 121 23.69 -12.34 10.89
C ASP A 121 24.78 -13.26 10.34
N LYS A 122 24.76 -13.55 9.03
CA LYS A 122 25.79 -14.33 8.35
C LYS A 122 27.16 -13.67 8.37
N GLN A 123 27.22 -12.36 8.19
CA GLN A 123 28.48 -11.62 8.31
C GLN A 123 29.00 -11.66 9.74
N TRP A 124 28.12 -11.51 10.73
CA TRP A 124 28.46 -11.55 12.15
C TRP A 124 28.96 -12.92 12.57
N SER A 125 28.31 -13.98 12.15
CA SER A 125 28.65 -15.36 12.52
C SER A 125 29.97 -15.82 11.93
N LYS A 126 30.37 -15.30 10.77
CA LYS A 126 31.67 -15.61 10.15
C LYS A 126 32.86 -14.91 10.82
N GLY A 127 32.60 -13.90 11.67
CA GLY A 127 33.56 -13.17 12.50
C GLY A 127 34.91 -12.90 11.81
N GLY A 128 35.09 -11.73 11.17
CA GLY A 128 36.39 -11.38 10.57
C GLY A 128 37.48 -11.33 11.64
N LYS A 129 38.47 -12.19 11.54
CA LYS A 129 39.74 -11.99 12.26
C LYS A 129 40.65 -11.17 11.37
N THR A 130 41.19 -10.07 11.90
CA THR A 130 42.29 -9.38 11.24
C THR A 130 43.54 -10.26 11.33
N ASP A 131 44.54 -10.00 10.49
CA ASP A 131 45.86 -10.65 10.53
C ASP A 131 46.52 -10.50 11.92
N ALA A 132 46.07 -9.52 12.71
CA ALA A 132 46.49 -9.30 14.10
C ALA A 132 45.66 -10.08 15.14
N GLY A 133 44.72 -10.94 14.72
CA GLY A 133 43.89 -11.75 15.60
C GLY A 133 42.76 -10.97 16.32
N THR A 134 42.58 -9.69 16.01
CA THR A 134 41.53 -8.85 16.60
C THR A 134 40.24 -9.08 15.81
N SER A 135 39.13 -9.39 16.52
CA SER A 135 37.80 -9.52 15.91
C SER A 135 37.36 -8.16 15.42
N THR A 136 37.20 -8.00 14.11
CA THR A 136 36.61 -6.79 13.52
C THR A 136 35.14 -7.06 13.19
N TYR A 137 34.25 -6.31 13.82
CA TYR A 137 32.81 -6.28 13.47
C TYR A 137 32.55 -5.32 12.30
N ALA A 138 33.43 -5.35 11.27
CA ALA A 138 33.27 -4.51 10.09
C ALA A 138 32.24 -5.14 9.15
N LEU A 139 30.95 -4.87 9.41
CA LEU A 139 29.87 -5.28 8.51
C LEU A 139 30.02 -4.57 7.16
N LYS A 140 29.82 -5.29 6.08
CA LYS A 140 29.65 -4.70 4.75
C LYS A 140 28.19 -4.32 4.53
N PRO A 141 27.89 -3.22 3.83
CA PRO A 141 26.53 -2.85 3.49
C PRO A 141 25.76 -3.98 2.81
N VAL A 142 24.48 -4.05 3.12
CA VAL A 142 23.53 -4.93 2.46
C VAL A 142 22.42 -4.06 1.86
N HIS A 143 22.30 -4.12 0.55
CA HIS A 143 21.29 -3.41 -0.20
C HIS A 143 20.16 -4.37 -0.57
N ALA A 144 18.93 -3.91 -0.48
CA ALA A 144 17.76 -4.69 -0.83
C ALA A 144 17.07 -4.07 -2.04
N LEU A 145 16.93 -4.83 -3.13
CA LEU A 145 16.20 -4.43 -4.34
C LEU A 145 14.93 -5.27 -4.46
N ALA A 146 13.77 -4.63 -4.29
CA ALA A 146 12.48 -5.26 -4.50
C ALA A 146 11.88 -4.84 -5.84
N LEU A 147 11.69 -5.79 -6.74
CA LEU A 147 10.99 -5.62 -8.01
C LEU A 147 9.53 -6.03 -7.82
N LEU A 148 8.60 -5.08 -7.87
CA LEU A 148 7.20 -5.26 -7.53
C LEU A 148 6.36 -5.33 -8.81
N ASP A 149 5.75 -6.48 -9.11
CA ASP A 149 4.80 -6.61 -10.23
C ASP A 149 3.38 -6.13 -9.86
N PHE A 150 3.31 -5.15 -8.97
CA PHE A 150 2.10 -4.44 -8.56
C PHE A 150 2.44 -3.01 -8.13
N ARG A 151 1.42 -2.15 -8.05
CA ARG A 151 1.56 -0.80 -7.49
C ARG A 151 1.40 -0.84 -5.98
N LEU A 152 2.22 -0.08 -5.27
CA LEU A 152 2.03 0.19 -3.85
C LEU A 152 0.73 1.00 -3.66
N ASP A 153 0.04 0.76 -2.54
CA ASP A 153 -1.14 1.56 -2.22
C ASP A 153 -0.77 3.02 -1.97
N LYS A 154 -1.66 3.94 -2.31
CA LYS A 154 -1.48 5.38 -2.06
C LYS A 154 -1.25 5.72 -0.57
N VAL A 155 -1.66 4.85 0.34
CA VAL A 155 -1.37 4.98 1.78
C VAL A 155 0.10 4.71 2.08
N ILE A 156 0.78 3.87 1.25
CA ILE A 156 2.18 3.52 1.40
C ILE A 156 3.04 4.42 0.51
N ASP A 157 2.54 4.73 -0.70
CA ASP A 157 3.20 5.56 -1.69
C ASP A 157 2.19 6.41 -2.48
N ASP A 158 2.18 7.71 -2.21
CA ASP A 158 1.41 8.71 -2.94
C ASP A 158 2.22 9.45 -4.02
N SER A 159 3.55 9.21 -4.07
CA SER A 159 4.47 9.88 -4.98
C SER A 159 4.26 9.49 -6.45
N GLY A 160 3.83 8.26 -6.70
CA GLY A 160 3.68 7.70 -8.04
C GLY A 160 5.01 7.47 -8.78
N HIS A 161 6.15 7.51 -8.09
CA HIS A 161 7.44 7.22 -8.67
C HIS A 161 7.64 5.73 -8.92
N MET A 162 8.24 5.38 -10.06
CA MET A 162 8.58 4.00 -10.39
C MET A 162 9.62 3.42 -9.42
N ILE A 163 10.61 4.21 -9.05
CA ILE A 163 11.71 3.81 -8.15
C ILE A 163 11.66 4.65 -6.89
N GLN A 164 11.83 4.00 -5.75
CA GLN A 164 11.88 4.63 -4.44
C GLN A 164 13.03 4.07 -3.63
N HIS A 165 13.86 4.97 -3.08
CA HIS A 165 15.00 4.62 -2.26
C HIS A 165 14.73 4.99 -0.80
N TYR A 166 15.06 4.08 0.11
CA TYR A 166 14.95 4.28 1.55
C TYR A 166 16.26 3.95 2.22
N SER A 167 16.70 4.84 3.10
CA SER A 167 17.84 4.63 3.97
C SER A 167 17.52 5.05 5.39
N ALA A 168 18.30 4.58 6.36
CA ALA A 168 18.13 5.01 7.74
C ALA A 168 18.57 6.48 7.90
N LEU A 169 17.63 7.36 8.27
CA LEU A 169 17.90 8.76 8.54
C LEU A 169 17.77 9.07 10.04
N PRO A 170 18.58 9.98 10.60
CA PRO A 170 18.39 10.48 11.94
C PRO A 170 17.02 11.14 12.08
N ARG A 171 16.31 10.90 13.17
CA ARG A 171 15.08 11.64 13.49
C ARG A 171 15.39 13.12 13.69
N ALA A 172 14.50 13.99 13.22
CA ALA A 172 14.58 15.43 13.48
C ALA A 172 14.69 15.68 14.99
N GLY A 173 15.69 16.48 15.43
CA GLY A 173 15.98 16.74 16.84
C GLY A 173 16.97 15.79 17.51
N SER A 174 17.40 14.69 16.87
CA SER A 174 18.43 13.77 17.40
C SER A 174 19.84 14.21 16.98
N THR A 175 20.26 15.41 17.37
CA THR A 175 21.49 16.06 16.88
C THR A 175 22.79 15.55 17.50
N LYS A 176 22.78 14.47 18.27
CA LYS A 176 23.95 14.07 19.07
C LYS A 176 24.80 12.93 18.46
N LEU A 177 24.36 12.31 17.36
CA LEU A 177 25.22 11.35 16.67
C LEU A 177 26.29 12.08 15.86
N SER A 178 27.54 11.60 15.91
CA SER A 178 28.59 12.14 15.03
C SER A 178 28.17 11.93 13.56
N LYS A 179 28.60 12.84 12.67
CA LYS A 179 28.32 12.71 11.23
C LYS A 179 28.77 11.36 10.68
N SER A 180 29.91 10.85 11.16
CA SER A 180 30.44 9.54 10.75
C SER A 180 29.56 8.36 11.16
N LEU A 181 28.98 8.38 12.35
CA LEU A 181 28.07 7.31 12.80
C LEU A 181 26.74 7.35 12.05
N SER A 182 26.19 8.56 11.83
CA SER A 182 24.97 8.73 11.04
C SER A 182 25.14 8.24 9.61
N ALA A 183 26.25 8.60 8.96
CA ALA A 183 26.58 8.14 7.62
C ALA A 183 26.71 6.61 7.58
N ARG A 184 27.40 6.02 8.56
CA ARG A 184 27.57 4.58 8.62
C ARG A 184 26.25 3.82 8.80
N LEU A 185 25.33 4.31 9.65
CA LEU A 185 24.01 3.71 9.82
C LEU A 185 23.14 3.84 8.56
N SER A 186 23.28 4.95 7.83
CA SER A 186 22.60 5.15 6.56
C SER A 186 23.15 4.18 5.49
N GLU A 187 24.46 4.00 5.41
CA GLU A 187 25.10 3.08 4.47
C GLU A 187 24.69 1.62 4.68
N LEU A 188 24.44 1.21 5.93
CA LEU A 188 24.13 -0.19 6.26
C LEU A 188 22.72 -0.62 5.89
N ASN A 189 21.77 0.29 5.73
CA ASN A 189 20.35 -0.05 5.57
C ASN A 189 19.76 0.68 4.37
N ASN A 190 19.89 0.08 3.18
CA ASN A 190 19.39 0.64 1.94
C ASN A 190 18.39 -0.30 1.29
N TYR A 191 17.23 0.25 0.95
CA TYR A 191 16.13 -0.46 0.30
C TYR A 191 15.70 0.31 -0.94
N THR A 192 15.62 -0.39 -2.07
CA THR A 192 15.13 0.14 -3.34
C THR A 192 13.89 -0.65 -3.74
N PHE A 193 12.77 0.04 -3.92
CA PHE A 193 11.52 -0.54 -4.41
C PHE A 193 11.25 -0.05 -5.82
N VAL A 194 11.01 -0.98 -6.74
CA VAL A 194 10.71 -0.68 -8.14
C VAL A 194 9.32 -1.19 -8.48
N GLN A 195 8.41 -0.28 -8.78
CA GLN A 195 7.04 -0.59 -9.17
C GLN A 195 6.99 -0.84 -10.69
N LEU A 196 7.16 -2.10 -11.11
CA LEU A 196 7.20 -2.49 -12.53
C LEU A 196 6.00 -2.03 -13.36
N PRO A 197 4.74 -2.00 -12.86
CA PRO A 197 3.60 -1.49 -13.62
C PRO A 197 3.64 0.02 -13.92
N LEU A 198 4.61 0.76 -13.38
CA LEU A 198 4.84 2.17 -13.72
C LEU A 198 5.88 2.35 -14.85
N ALA A 199 6.50 1.26 -15.32
CA ALA A 199 7.37 1.30 -16.50
C ALA A 199 6.63 1.79 -17.73
N PRO A 200 7.29 2.46 -18.67
CA PRO A 200 6.69 2.88 -19.94
C PRO A 200 5.99 1.70 -20.63
N PRO A 201 4.76 1.85 -21.14
CA PRO A 201 4.10 0.79 -21.88
C PRO A 201 4.79 0.52 -23.22
N PRO A 202 4.48 -0.62 -23.90
CA PRO A 202 4.95 -0.86 -25.25
C PRO A 202 4.60 0.29 -26.20
N GLY A 203 5.61 0.83 -26.89
CA GLY A 203 5.41 1.93 -27.82
C GLY A 203 6.60 2.87 -27.99
N PRO A 204 6.40 4.02 -28.63
CA PRO A 204 7.48 4.96 -28.95
C PRO A 204 8.22 5.54 -27.74
N ALA A 205 7.60 5.58 -26.56
CA ALA A 205 8.21 6.08 -25.32
C ALA A 205 9.48 5.31 -24.94
N LEU A 206 9.64 4.08 -25.40
CA LEU A 206 10.84 3.26 -25.15
C LEU A 206 12.11 3.80 -25.80
N GLU A 207 11.99 4.55 -26.91
CA GLU A 207 13.15 5.11 -27.62
C GLU A 207 13.88 6.19 -26.81
N THR A 208 13.20 6.80 -25.83
CA THR A 208 13.76 7.85 -24.96
C THR A 208 13.78 7.43 -23.49
N ALA A 209 13.42 6.19 -23.19
CA ALA A 209 13.36 5.67 -21.85
C ALA A 209 14.77 5.54 -21.22
N SER A 210 14.86 5.82 -19.94
CA SER A 210 16.09 5.62 -19.16
C SER A 210 16.45 4.13 -19.06
N PRO A 211 17.69 3.79 -18.74
CA PRO A 211 18.08 2.39 -18.50
C PRO A 211 17.20 1.68 -17.46
N ALA A 212 16.81 2.38 -16.40
CA ALA A 212 15.91 1.85 -15.37
C ALA A 212 14.52 1.52 -15.93
N GLU A 213 13.96 2.44 -16.72
CA GLU A 213 12.67 2.23 -17.38
C GLU A 213 12.71 1.09 -18.39
N LEU A 214 13.82 0.94 -19.11
CA LEU A 214 14.00 -0.17 -20.06
C LEU A 214 14.06 -1.51 -19.33
N TRP A 215 14.83 -1.63 -18.24
CA TRP A 215 14.86 -2.83 -17.43
C TRP A 215 13.49 -3.15 -16.81
N ALA A 216 12.84 -2.17 -16.19
CA ALA A 216 11.50 -2.35 -15.63
C ALA A 216 10.49 -2.78 -16.68
N HIS A 217 10.54 -2.17 -17.88
CA HIS A 217 9.71 -2.55 -19.03
C HIS A 217 9.97 -3.99 -19.47
N LEU A 218 11.23 -4.36 -19.69
CA LEU A 218 11.57 -5.71 -20.16
C LEU A 218 11.12 -6.77 -19.14
N ILE A 219 11.35 -6.54 -17.86
CA ILE A 219 10.92 -7.45 -16.81
C ILE A 219 9.38 -7.59 -16.80
N HIS A 220 8.65 -6.46 -16.90
CA HIS A 220 7.21 -6.45 -16.80
C HIS A 220 6.48 -6.96 -18.06
N TYR A 221 6.98 -6.61 -19.24
CA TYR A 221 6.29 -6.83 -20.51
C TYR A 221 6.89 -7.94 -21.39
N SER A 222 7.98 -8.61 -20.99
CA SER A 222 8.64 -9.63 -21.84
C SER A 222 7.67 -10.67 -22.39
N GLY A 223 6.74 -11.17 -21.59
CA GLY A 223 5.74 -12.16 -22.01
C GLY A 223 4.73 -11.66 -23.06
N THR A 224 4.75 -10.40 -23.43
CA THR A 224 3.92 -9.86 -24.51
C THR A 224 4.64 -9.80 -25.85
N TYR A 225 5.92 -10.18 -25.89
CA TYR A 225 6.77 -10.09 -27.07
C TYR A 225 7.09 -11.47 -27.65
N LYS A 226 7.37 -11.43 -28.94
CA LYS A 226 8.15 -12.45 -29.67
C LYS A 226 9.48 -11.82 -30.05
N MET A 227 10.48 -12.63 -30.35
CA MET A 227 11.77 -12.13 -30.82
C MET A 227 11.64 -11.18 -32.01
N GLU A 228 10.70 -11.47 -32.93
CA GLU A 228 10.45 -10.64 -34.12
C GLU A 228 9.85 -9.26 -33.76
N THR A 229 8.94 -9.21 -32.79
CA THR A 229 8.22 -8.00 -32.38
C THR A 229 8.90 -7.24 -31.24
N LEU A 230 10.00 -7.77 -30.70
CA LEU A 230 10.77 -7.09 -29.65
C LEU A 230 11.21 -5.70 -30.14
N PRO A 231 11.00 -4.62 -29.36
CA PRO A 231 11.42 -3.26 -29.73
C PRO A 231 12.91 -3.17 -30.08
N ARG A 232 13.24 -2.25 -30.98
CA ARG A 232 14.59 -2.11 -31.50
C ARG A 232 15.60 -1.78 -30.41
N VAL A 233 15.24 -0.95 -29.43
CA VAL A 233 16.09 -0.60 -28.29
C VAL A 233 16.61 -1.83 -27.53
N PHE A 234 15.81 -2.88 -27.43
CA PHE A 234 16.23 -4.15 -26.81
C PHE A 234 17.05 -5.04 -27.76
N LYS A 235 16.77 -5.00 -29.07
CA LYS A 235 17.54 -5.75 -30.08
C LYS A 235 18.95 -5.20 -30.30
N ASP A 236 19.09 -3.89 -30.19
CA ASP A 236 20.35 -3.18 -30.46
C ASP A 236 21.29 -3.22 -29.21
N ASN A 237 20.76 -3.45 -28.03
CA ASN A 237 21.56 -3.66 -26.81
C ASN A 237 21.87 -5.14 -26.63
N LYS A 238 23.16 -5.48 -26.51
CA LYS A 238 23.65 -6.86 -26.41
C LYS A 238 23.06 -7.58 -25.19
N VAL A 239 23.00 -6.93 -24.00
CA VAL A 239 22.54 -7.56 -22.78
C VAL A 239 21.04 -7.82 -22.87
N PHE A 240 20.23 -6.85 -23.22
CA PHE A 240 18.79 -7.04 -23.41
C PHE A 240 18.44 -8.10 -24.45
N LYS A 241 19.17 -8.13 -25.57
CA LYS A 241 18.99 -9.15 -26.60
C LYS A 241 19.27 -10.54 -26.05
N THR A 242 20.38 -10.71 -25.32
CA THR A 242 20.72 -12.00 -24.72
C THR A 242 19.71 -12.43 -23.67
N VAL A 243 19.21 -11.48 -22.84
CA VAL A 243 18.09 -11.74 -21.91
C VAL A 243 16.88 -12.30 -22.67
N ALA A 244 16.47 -11.63 -23.75
CA ALA A 244 15.33 -12.08 -24.55
C ALA A 244 15.55 -13.47 -25.16
N GLU A 245 16.76 -13.76 -25.65
CA GLU A 245 17.14 -15.08 -26.17
C GLU A 245 17.06 -16.18 -25.09
N LEU A 246 17.53 -15.88 -23.87
CA LEU A 246 17.47 -16.82 -22.74
C LEU A 246 16.05 -17.16 -22.33
N VAL A 247 15.13 -16.18 -22.30
CA VAL A 247 13.74 -16.38 -21.89
C VAL A 247 12.81 -16.74 -23.05
N ARG A 248 13.33 -16.98 -24.24
CA ARG A 248 12.53 -17.53 -25.33
C ARG A 248 12.09 -18.96 -24.97
N TYR A 249 10.80 -19.26 -25.03
CA TYR A 249 10.29 -20.59 -24.68
C TYR A 249 11.01 -21.73 -25.41
N ALA A 250 11.41 -21.52 -26.66
CA ALA A 250 12.15 -22.52 -27.44
C ALA A 250 13.57 -22.81 -26.91
N SER A 251 14.13 -21.96 -26.03
CA SER A 251 15.45 -22.15 -25.41
C SER A 251 15.37 -22.61 -23.96
N MET A 252 14.15 -22.78 -23.42
CA MET A 252 13.94 -23.21 -22.04
C MET A 252 13.77 -24.74 -21.95
N GLU A 253 14.19 -25.30 -20.83
CA GLU A 253 13.97 -26.71 -20.53
C GLU A 253 12.48 -26.98 -20.24
N PRO A 254 11.98 -28.17 -20.53
CA PRO A 254 10.60 -28.53 -20.24
C PRO A 254 10.18 -28.33 -18.77
N ALA A 255 11.10 -28.55 -17.83
CA ALA A 255 10.87 -28.34 -16.41
C ALA A 255 10.65 -26.86 -16.08
N GLU A 256 11.47 -25.95 -16.64
CA GLU A 256 11.32 -24.52 -16.47
C GLU A 256 9.96 -24.01 -17.01
N ILE A 257 9.54 -24.53 -18.16
CA ILE A 257 8.24 -24.20 -18.74
C ILE A 257 7.10 -24.72 -17.85
N ALA A 258 7.25 -25.93 -17.28
CA ALA A 258 6.26 -26.49 -16.36
C ALA A 258 6.14 -25.64 -15.08
N ASP A 259 7.26 -25.15 -14.53
CA ASP A 259 7.28 -24.27 -13.36
C ASP A 259 6.58 -22.93 -13.66
N ILE A 260 6.83 -22.33 -14.82
CA ILE A 260 6.15 -21.11 -15.26
C ILE A 260 4.63 -21.32 -15.33
N ASN A 261 4.19 -22.43 -15.94
CA ASN A 261 2.75 -22.73 -16.08
C ASN A 261 2.12 -22.97 -14.69
N ALA A 262 2.78 -23.71 -13.81
CA ALA A 262 2.31 -23.96 -12.46
C ALA A 262 2.18 -22.66 -11.65
N GLU A 263 3.16 -21.77 -11.78
CA GLU A 263 3.10 -20.45 -11.16
C GLU A 263 1.96 -19.58 -11.70
N GLU A 264 1.72 -19.61 -13.03
CA GLU A 264 0.60 -18.90 -13.64
C GLU A 264 -0.75 -19.38 -13.12
N ASP A 265 -0.91 -20.68 -13.01
CA ASP A 265 -2.16 -21.28 -12.51
C ASP A 265 -2.35 -20.96 -11.02
N TYR A 266 -1.28 -21.01 -10.22
CA TYR A 266 -1.33 -20.57 -8.83
C TYR A 266 -1.72 -19.09 -8.69
N LEU A 267 -1.14 -18.19 -9.50
CA LEU A 267 -1.47 -16.77 -9.47
C LEU A 267 -2.91 -16.49 -9.91
N LYS A 268 -3.45 -17.25 -10.89
CA LYS A 268 -4.86 -17.16 -11.28
C LYS A 268 -5.78 -17.58 -10.13
N GLN A 269 -5.46 -18.69 -9.44
CA GLN A 269 -6.23 -19.15 -8.28
C GLN A 269 -6.16 -18.12 -7.14
N LEU A 270 -4.98 -17.58 -6.85
CA LEU A 270 -4.79 -16.56 -5.82
C LEU A 270 -5.58 -15.29 -6.15
N ALA A 271 -5.54 -14.82 -7.39
CA ALA A 271 -6.30 -13.65 -7.83
C ALA A 271 -7.81 -13.87 -7.67
N SER A 272 -8.32 -15.07 -7.99
CA SER A 272 -9.71 -15.42 -7.77
C SER A 272 -10.08 -15.39 -6.29
N THR A 273 -9.25 -15.96 -5.41
CA THR A 273 -9.48 -15.98 -3.96
C THR A 273 -9.43 -14.58 -3.35
N VAL A 274 -8.46 -13.77 -3.76
CA VAL A 274 -8.34 -12.37 -3.30
C VAL A 274 -9.53 -11.55 -3.78
N GLY A 275 -9.96 -11.73 -5.02
CA GLY A 275 -11.14 -11.03 -5.56
C GLY A 275 -12.41 -11.34 -4.76
N VAL A 276 -12.62 -12.59 -4.34
CA VAL A 276 -13.75 -12.96 -3.48
C VAL A 276 -13.63 -12.30 -2.10
N ALA A 277 -12.45 -12.35 -1.48
CA ALA A 277 -12.23 -11.75 -0.16
C ALA A 277 -12.38 -10.21 -0.19
N GLU A 278 -11.95 -9.55 -1.27
CA GLU A 278 -12.16 -8.10 -1.46
C GLU A 278 -13.65 -7.77 -1.60
N GLN A 279 -14.41 -8.53 -2.36
CA GLN A 279 -15.87 -8.36 -2.49
C GLN A 279 -16.58 -8.54 -1.15
N GLU A 280 -16.21 -9.57 -0.38
CA GLU A 280 -16.77 -9.81 0.96
C GLU A 280 -16.44 -8.66 1.92
N ARG A 281 -15.21 -8.17 1.90
CA ARG A 281 -14.77 -7.02 2.70
C ARG A 281 -15.56 -5.76 2.34
N ASP A 282 -15.68 -5.45 1.05
CA ASP A 282 -16.37 -4.26 0.58
C ASP A 282 -17.87 -4.32 0.92
N ALA A 283 -18.48 -5.51 0.80
CA ALA A 283 -19.86 -5.74 1.24
C ALA A 283 -20.02 -5.61 2.77
N ALA A 284 -19.02 -6.01 3.56
CA ALA A 284 -19.02 -5.82 5.01
C ALA A 284 -18.86 -4.35 5.40
N VAL A 285 -17.99 -3.62 4.74
CA VAL A 285 -17.84 -2.17 4.93
C VAL A 285 -19.12 -1.43 4.58
N GLN A 286 -19.75 -1.76 3.45
CA GLN A 286 -21.02 -1.14 3.06
C GLN A 286 -22.12 -1.40 4.09
N ARG A 287 -22.25 -2.63 4.58
CA ARG A 287 -23.22 -2.96 5.66
C ARG A 287 -22.95 -2.14 6.93
N ALA A 288 -21.70 -1.97 7.33
CA ALA A 288 -21.33 -1.17 8.49
C ALA A 288 -21.68 0.31 8.31
N VAL A 289 -21.48 0.87 7.11
CA VAL A 289 -21.87 2.24 6.76
C VAL A 289 -23.39 2.41 6.82
N ASP A 290 -24.15 1.49 6.24
CA ASP A 290 -25.60 1.51 6.24
C ASP A 290 -26.19 1.41 7.67
N GLU A 291 -25.60 0.54 8.50
CA GLU A 291 -25.97 0.42 9.91
C GLU A 291 -25.68 1.70 10.70
N ALA A 292 -24.51 2.30 10.48
CA ALA A 292 -24.16 3.59 11.11
C ALA A 292 -25.13 4.71 10.70
N ALA A 293 -25.50 4.78 9.43
CA ALA A 293 -26.49 5.74 8.93
C ALA A 293 -27.87 5.52 9.56
N ALA A 294 -28.31 4.26 9.68
CA ALA A 294 -29.56 3.92 10.34
C ALA A 294 -29.58 4.32 11.82
N ARG A 295 -28.48 4.13 12.55
CA ARG A 295 -28.34 4.58 13.95
C ARG A 295 -28.45 6.10 14.07
N VAL A 296 -27.76 6.84 13.22
CA VAL A 296 -27.85 8.32 13.21
C VAL A 296 -29.27 8.79 12.93
N ALA A 297 -29.95 8.18 11.96
CA ALA A 297 -31.37 8.51 11.66
C ALA A 297 -32.29 8.22 12.84
N ALA A 298 -32.09 7.09 13.54
CA ALA A 298 -32.90 6.74 14.73
C ALA A 298 -32.62 7.72 15.88
N GLU A 299 -31.41 8.15 16.12
CA GLU A 299 -31.10 9.17 17.11
C GLU A 299 -31.73 10.51 16.80
N GLN A 300 -31.70 10.95 15.54
CA GLN A 300 -32.37 12.19 15.10
C GLN A 300 -33.89 12.13 15.33
N GLN A 301 -34.51 10.99 15.00
CA GLN A 301 -35.95 10.80 15.27
C GLN A 301 -36.26 10.82 16.78
N ALA A 302 -35.41 10.20 17.61
CA ALA A 302 -35.57 10.22 19.05
C ALA A 302 -35.46 11.65 19.64
N VAL A 303 -34.51 12.44 19.16
CA VAL A 303 -34.36 13.85 19.54
C VAL A 303 -35.56 14.67 19.10
N ALA A 304 -36.03 14.50 17.87
CA ALA A 304 -37.22 15.20 17.38
C ALA A 304 -38.50 14.85 18.19
N ALA A 305 -38.66 13.56 18.58
CA ALA A 305 -39.76 13.12 19.43
C ALA A 305 -39.69 13.75 20.82
N LYS A 306 -38.52 13.81 21.46
CA LYS A 306 -38.30 14.50 22.74
C LYS A 306 -38.65 16.00 22.68
N GLN A 307 -38.24 16.67 21.60
CA GLN A 307 -38.57 18.09 21.40
C GLN A 307 -40.06 18.31 21.25
N LYS A 308 -40.78 17.46 20.51
CA LYS A 308 -42.23 17.52 20.38
C LYS A 308 -42.95 17.30 21.73
N ALA A 309 -42.47 16.33 22.51
CA ALA A 309 -43.03 16.07 23.85
C ALA A 309 -42.83 17.27 24.78
N ALA A 310 -41.66 17.84 24.84
CA ALA A 310 -41.37 19.03 25.63
C ALA A 310 -42.20 20.26 25.20
N ALA A 311 -42.39 20.45 23.89
CA ALA A 311 -43.28 21.51 23.39
C ALA A 311 -44.76 21.31 23.78
N ALA A 312 -45.24 20.05 23.75
CA ALA A 312 -46.60 19.72 24.19
C ALA A 312 -46.77 19.97 25.70
N GLU A 313 -45.83 19.62 26.55
CA GLU A 313 -45.82 19.88 27.97
C GLU A 313 -45.86 21.40 28.26
N GLN A 314 -45.06 22.19 27.54
CA GLN A 314 -45.11 23.66 27.67
C GLN A 314 -46.45 24.25 27.27
N GLN A 315 -47.05 23.74 26.20
CA GLN A 315 -48.39 24.18 25.78
C GLN A 315 -49.47 23.82 26.81
N ALA A 316 -49.40 22.62 27.38
CA ALA A 316 -50.33 22.21 28.45
C ALA A 316 -50.20 23.09 29.71
N ALA A 317 -48.95 23.33 30.16
CA ALA A 317 -48.68 24.22 31.30
C ALA A 317 -49.19 25.66 31.04
N ALA A 318 -48.97 26.18 29.83
CA ALA A 318 -49.49 27.49 29.44
C ALA A 318 -51.03 27.53 29.37
N ALA A 319 -51.68 26.46 28.96
CA ALA A 319 -53.14 26.35 28.96
C ALA A 319 -53.69 26.34 30.40
N GLU A 320 -53.11 25.59 31.33
CA GLU A 320 -53.46 25.56 32.74
C GLU A 320 -53.30 26.96 33.41
N GLN A 321 -52.19 27.65 33.12
CA GLN A 321 -52.01 29.02 33.62
C GLN A 321 -53.12 29.99 33.11
N ARG A 322 -53.49 29.87 31.82
CA ARG A 322 -54.58 30.68 31.24
C ARG A 322 -55.92 30.36 31.88
N ALA A 323 -56.18 29.07 32.13
CA ALA A 323 -57.41 28.66 32.81
C ALA A 323 -57.50 29.20 34.25
N ALA A 324 -56.45 29.07 35.03
CA ALA A 324 -56.36 29.64 36.39
C ALA A 324 -56.46 31.16 36.41
N ALA A 325 -55.89 31.85 35.45
CA ALA A 325 -56.02 33.32 35.33
C ALA A 325 -57.41 33.73 34.93
N ALA A 326 -58.13 32.95 34.11
CA ALA A 326 -59.53 33.18 33.75
C ALA A 326 -60.47 32.99 34.97
N GLU A 327 -60.23 31.95 35.76
CA GLU A 327 -60.98 31.69 37.00
C GLU A 327 -60.80 32.81 38.04
N GLN A 328 -59.55 33.28 38.23
CA GLN A 328 -59.27 34.44 39.10
C GLN A 328 -59.98 35.72 38.63
N ARG A 329 -60.05 35.95 37.30
CA ARG A 329 -60.79 37.11 36.74
C ARG A 329 -62.27 36.97 36.94
N ALA A 330 -62.86 35.79 36.79
CA ALA A 330 -64.28 35.52 37.04
C ALA A 330 -64.62 35.77 38.52
N LEU A 331 -63.87 35.24 39.46
CA LEU A 331 -64.01 35.50 40.91
C LEU A 331 -63.84 36.99 41.25
N ALA A 332 -62.94 37.72 40.63
CA ALA A 332 -62.82 39.16 40.83
C ALA A 332 -63.96 39.93 40.26
N ALA A 333 -64.61 39.52 39.16
CA ALA A 333 -65.75 40.09 38.57
C ALA A 333 -67.02 39.88 39.47
N GLU A 334 -67.19 38.68 40.01
CA GLU A 334 -68.27 38.37 40.98
C GLU A 334 -68.15 39.21 42.25
N ARG A 335 -66.89 39.36 42.82
CA ARG A 335 -66.72 40.24 43.99
C ARG A 335 -66.97 41.70 43.68
N ARG A 336 -66.70 42.18 42.46
CA ARG A 336 -67.04 43.57 42.05
C ARG A 336 -68.55 43.73 41.88
N ALA A 337 -69.25 42.74 41.31
CA ALA A 337 -70.71 42.77 41.18
C ALA A 337 -71.38 42.79 42.55
N ALA A 338 -71.00 41.92 43.50
CA ALA A 338 -71.48 41.93 44.87
C ALA A 338 -71.20 43.25 45.62
N ALA A 339 -70.09 43.88 45.40
CA ALA A 339 -69.71 45.18 45.97
C ALA A 339 -70.59 46.33 45.40
N LEU A 340 -70.96 46.25 44.12
CA LEU A 340 -71.83 47.20 43.47
C LEU A 340 -73.31 47.07 43.99
N ASP A 341 -73.83 45.86 44.16
CA ASP A 341 -75.12 45.59 44.73
C ASP A 341 -75.22 46.09 46.17
N ALA A 342 -74.25 45.81 47.01
CA ALA A 342 -74.17 46.30 48.37
C ALA A 342 -74.06 47.87 48.45
N ALA A 343 -73.44 48.51 47.43
CA ALA A 343 -73.45 49.98 47.34
C ALA A 343 -74.80 50.58 46.88
N GLN A 344 -75.57 49.87 46.08
CA GLN A 344 -76.88 50.30 45.67
C GLN A 344 -77.88 50.18 46.80
N GLU A 345 -77.83 49.13 47.64
CA GLU A 345 -78.70 48.98 48.84
C GLU A 345 -78.45 50.09 49.89
N LYS A 346 -77.23 50.67 49.94
CA LYS A 346 -76.94 51.76 50.88
C LYS A 346 -77.31 53.16 50.39
N ARG A 347 -77.93 53.31 49.21
CA ARG A 347 -78.43 54.65 48.79
C ARG A 347 -79.67 55.01 49.58
N PRO A 348 -79.70 56.15 50.27
CA PRO A 348 -80.89 56.59 50.95
C PRO A 348 -82.04 56.88 49.95
N ARG A 349 -83.25 56.32 50.22
CA ARG A 349 -84.46 56.69 49.49
C ARG A 349 -84.66 58.16 49.66
N VAL A 350 -84.55 58.93 48.62
CA VAL A 350 -84.94 60.35 48.58
C VAL A 350 -86.44 60.32 48.59
N GLY A 351 -87.02 60.80 49.70
CA GLY A 351 -88.46 60.92 49.88
C GLY A 351 -89.06 61.97 48.91
N ASP A 352 -90.08 61.51 48.23
CA ASP A 352 -91.03 62.43 47.53
C ASP A 352 -91.67 63.32 48.57
N ASP A 353 -91.16 64.49 48.72
CA ASP A 353 -92.00 65.52 49.33
C ASP A 353 -92.68 66.31 48.20
N LYS A 354 -93.93 65.89 47.91
CA LYS A 354 -94.88 66.79 47.31
C LYS A 354 -95.69 67.34 48.49
N ASP A 355 -95.60 68.62 48.68
CA ASP A 355 -96.74 69.45 48.98
C ASP A 355 -96.37 70.92 49.04
N VAL A 356 -97.25 71.70 48.30
CA VAL A 356 -97.64 73.08 48.26
C VAL A 356 -97.00 73.94 47.22
#